data_3afc884c3c368d676f89c12a0cf1d065
#
_entry.id   3afc884c3c368d676f89c12a0cf1d065
#
_cell.length_a   1.000
_cell.length_b   1.000
_cell.length_c   1.000
_cell.angle_alpha   90.00
_cell.angle_beta   90.00
_cell.angle_gamma   90.00
#
_symmetry.space_group_name_H-M   'P 1'
#
loop_
_entity.id
_entity.type
_entity.pdbx_description
1 polymer ?
#
loop_
_entity_poly.entity_id
_entity_poly.type
_entity_poly.pdbx_seq_one_letter_code
_entity_poly.pdbx_strand_id
1 'polypeptide(L)' 'MTAKEIRELSSEEIVEHIRDEQEQLTLLRFQHAISDLHNPMIMRGKRRLIGRLSTILKNRELEAARQ' A
#
# COMPACT_ATOMS: atom_id res chain seq x y z
N MET A 1 5.08 -7.70 -0.42
CA MET A 1 3.88 -8.56 -0.33
C MET A 1 3.39 -8.98 -1.70
N THR A 2 3.04 -10.24 -1.84
CA THR A 2 2.41 -10.75 -3.05
C THR A 2 0.88 -10.61 -2.93
N ALA A 3 0.18 -10.66 -4.06
CA ALA A 3 -1.27 -10.63 -4.06
C ALA A 3 -1.87 -11.76 -3.21
N LYS A 4 -1.25 -12.94 -3.25
CA LYS A 4 -1.69 -14.07 -2.45
C LYS A 4 -1.63 -13.77 -0.95
N GLU A 5 -0.53 -13.20 -0.49
CA GLU A 5 -0.37 -12.83 0.91
C GLU A 5 -1.41 -11.81 1.36
N ILE A 6 -1.69 -10.82 0.50
CA ILE A 6 -2.69 -9.80 0.79
C ILE A 6 -4.09 -10.41 0.90
N ARG A 7 -4.41 -11.38 0.04
CA ARG A 7 -5.72 -12.04 0.07
C ARG A 7 -5.95 -12.86 1.34
N GLU A 8 -4.89 -13.24 2.02
CA GLU A 8 -4.97 -13.95 3.30
C GLU A 8 -5.28 -13.03 4.47
N LEU A 9 -5.14 -11.70 4.28
CA LEU A 9 -5.42 -10.71 5.32
C LEU A 9 -6.91 -10.38 5.40
N SER A 10 -7.35 -9.95 6.58
CA SER A 10 -8.69 -9.38 6.72
C SER A 10 -8.72 -7.99 6.08
N SER A 11 -9.92 -7.51 5.77
CA SER A 11 -10.07 -6.18 5.18
C SER A 11 -9.57 -5.09 6.12
N GLU A 12 -9.76 -5.25 7.43
CA GLU A 12 -9.24 -4.31 8.42
C GLU A 12 -7.72 -4.28 8.44
N GLU A 13 -7.09 -5.44 8.35
CA GLU A 13 -5.62 -5.53 8.26
C GLU A 13 -5.11 -4.87 6.98
N ILE A 14 -5.81 -5.03 5.86
CA ILE A 14 -5.44 -4.37 4.60
C ILE A 14 -5.49 -2.85 4.76
N VAL A 15 -6.54 -2.32 5.39
CA VAL A 15 -6.65 -0.87 5.65
C VAL A 15 -5.50 -0.37 6.50
N GLU A 16 -5.12 -1.11 7.53
CA GLU A 16 -3.98 -0.75 8.37
C GLU A 16 -2.67 -0.74 7.59
N HIS A 17 -2.46 -1.76 6.75
CA HIS A 17 -1.26 -1.81 5.91
C HIS A 17 -1.20 -0.64 4.93
N ILE A 18 -2.33 -0.27 4.34
CA ILE A 18 -2.39 0.90 3.44
C ILE A 18 -1.97 2.15 4.18
N ARG A 19 -2.51 2.36 5.38
CA ARG A 19 -2.18 3.53 6.19
C ARG A 19 -0.69 3.57 6.52
N ASP A 20 -0.14 2.46 7.00
CA ASP A 20 1.27 2.38 7.38
C ASP A 20 2.17 2.65 6.18
N GLU A 21 1.87 2.05 5.03
CA GLU A 21 2.68 2.24 3.84
C GLU A 21 2.59 3.67 3.31
N GLN A 22 1.40 4.30 3.41
CA GLN A 22 1.23 5.70 3.02
C GLN A 22 2.03 6.64 3.93
N GLU A 23 2.04 6.37 5.22
CA GLU A 23 2.83 7.16 6.17
C GLU A 23 4.32 7.05 5.87
N GLN A 24 4.80 5.83 5.62
CA GLN A 24 6.19 5.59 5.26
C GLN A 24 6.56 6.26 3.94
N LEU A 25 5.67 6.20 2.95
CA LEU A 25 5.90 6.86 1.66
C LEU A 25 5.98 8.37 1.83
N THR A 26 5.10 8.95 2.64
CA THR A 26 5.11 10.39 2.93
C THR A 26 6.43 10.80 3.58
N LEU A 27 6.88 10.01 4.56
CA LEU A 27 8.16 10.28 5.22
C LEU A 27 9.33 10.19 4.25
N LEU A 28 9.34 9.17 3.40
CA LEU A 28 10.39 9.01 2.39
C LEU A 28 10.42 10.17 1.40
N ARG A 29 9.26 10.64 0.96
CA ARG A 29 9.16 11.82 0.08
C ARG A 29 9.74 13.06 0.74
N PHE A 30 9.44 13.25 2.02
CA PHE A 30 9.96 14.38 2.79
C PHE A 30 11.48 14.29 2.90
N GLN A 31 12.00 13.13 3.24
CA GLN A 31 13.45 12.93 3.35
C GLN A 31 14.16 13.11 2.01
N HIS A 32 13.54 12.65 0.93
CA HIS A 32 14.09 12.83 -0.42
C HIS A 32 14.13 14.31 -0.82
N ALA A 33 13.13 15.09 -0.42
CA ALA A 33 13.10 16.53 -0.70
C ALA A 33 14.20 17.30 0.03
N ILE A 34 14.60 16.81 1.21
CA ILE A 34 15.64 17.45 2.01
C ILE A 34 17.04 17.04 1.53
N SER A 35 17.22 15.77 1.17
CA SER A 35 18.49 15.22 0.73
C SER A 35 18.26 14.12 -0.32
N ASP A 36 19.15 14.01 -1.29
CA ASP A 36 19.07 13.01 -2.35
C ASP A 36 19.60 11.63 -1.93
N LEU A 37 19.54 11.31 -0.64
CA LEU A 37 20.14 10.09 -0.12
C LEU A 37 19.28 8.85 -0.28
N HIS A 38 17.99 8.99 -0.60
CA HIS A 38 17.07 7.86 -0.66
C HIS A 38 16.91 7.32 -2.08
N ASN A 39 16.91 6.00 -2.17
CA ASN A 39 16.73 5.29 -3.42
C ASN A 39 15.28 5.43 -3.90
N PRO A 40 15.05 5.99 -5.10
CA PRO A 40 13.69 6.12 -5.62
C PRO A 40 12.98 4.78 -5.85
N MET A 41 13.73 3.68 -5.94
CA MET A 41 13.14 2.35 -6.08
C MET A 41 12.32 1.95 -4.86
N ILE A 42 12.73 2.38 -3.66
CA ILE A 42 11.97 2.11 -2.44
C ILE A 42 10.61 2.79 -2.51
N MET A 43 10.56 4.04 -2.97
CA MET A 43 9.32 4.79 -3.11
C MET A 43 8.40 4.15 -4.14
N ARG A 44 8.94 3.70 -5.26
CA ARG A 44 8.17 3.01 -6.29
C ARG A 44 7.60 1.69 -5.78
N GLY A 45 8.40 0.95 -5.02
CA GLY A 45 7.96 -0.30 -4.41
C GLY A 45 6.78 -0.09 -3.46
N LYS A 46 6.83 0.95 -2.65
CA LYS A 46 5.75 1.29 -1.73
C LYS A 46 4.49 1.72 -2.46
N ARG A 47 4.61 2.50 -3.53
CA ARG A 47 3.47 2.89 -4.35
C ARG A 47 2.79 1.68 -4.97
N ARG A 48 3.56 0.72 -5.48
CA ARG A 48 3.01 -0.52 -6.06
C ARG A 48 2.29 -1.34 -5.00
N LEU A 49 2.86 -1.44 -3.81
CA LEU A 49 2.24 -2.18 -2.72
C LEU A 49 0.92 -1.54 -2.31
N ILE A 50 0.89 -0.22 -2.15
CA ILE A 50 -0.33 0.51 -1.85
C ILE A 50 -1.38 0.27 -2.93
N GLY A 51 -0.98 0.30 -4.21
CA GLY A 51 -1.87 0.02 -5.32
C GLY A 51 -2.47 -1.39 -5.26
N ARG A 52 -1.65 -2.40 -4.96
CA ARG A 52 -2.13 -3.78 -4.81
C ARG A 52 -3.10 -3.92 -3.65
N LEU A 53 -2.75 -3.37 -2.50
CA LEU A 53 -3.61 -3.41 -1.31
C LEU A 53 -4.95 -2.76 -1.61
N SER A 54 -4.92 -1.58 -2.22
CA SER A 54 -6.13 -0.83 -2.56
C SER A 54 -7.01 -1.56 -3.57
N THR A 55 -6.40 -2.19 -4.58
CA THR A 55 -7.13 -2.94 -5.60
C THR A 55 -7.83 -4.15 -5.00
N ILE A 56 -7.15 -4.90 -4.16
CA ILE A 56 -7.75 -6.08 -3.53
C ILE A 56 -8.87 -5.69 -2.58
N LEU A 57 -8.67 -4.63 -1.81
CA LEU A 57 -9.71 -4.12 -0.92
C LEU A 57 -10.95 -3.69 -1.70
N LYS A 58 -10.75 -2.96 -2.80
CA LYS A 58 -11.84 -2.51 -3.65
C LYS A 58 -12.60 -3.68 -4.27
N ASN A 59 -11.89 -4.72 -4.70
CA ASN A 59 -12.52 -5.91 -5.24
C ASN A 59 -13.40 -6.60 -4.21
N ARG A 60 -12.96 -6.65 -2.95
CA ARG A 60 -13.78 -7.20 -1.85
C ARG A 60 -15.04 -6.40 -1.63
N GLU A 61 -14.94 -5.07 -1.68
CA GLU A 61 -16.10 -4.19 -1.53
C GLU A 61 -17.10 -4.40 -2.65
N LEU A 62 -16.61 -4.55 -3.89
CA LEU A 62 -17.47 -4.80 -5.05
C LEU A 62 -18.16 -6.15 -4.96
N GLU A 63 -17.45 -7.18 -4.51
CA GLU A 63 -18.05 -8.51 -4.33
C GLU A 63 -19.13 -8.48 -3.24
N ALA A 64 -18.87 -7.79 -2.14
CA ALA A 64 -19.85 -7.63 -1.07
C ALA A 64 -21.08 -6.89 -1.55
N ALA A 65 -20.93 -5.89 -2.42
CA ALA A 65 -22.06 -5.14 -2.97
C ALA A 65 -22.92 -5.95 -3.93
N ARG A 66 -22.39 -7.03 -4.50
CA ARG A 66 -23.14 -7.91 -5.41
C ARG A 66 -24.02 -8.92 -4.68
N GLN A 67 -23.74 -9.14 -3.41
CA GLN A 67 -24.54 -10.04 -2.59
C GLN A 67 -25.74 -9.29 -2.01
#